data_8040878452074a8664c005fac66d0ff2
#
_entry.id   8040878452074a8664c005fac66d0ff2
#
_cell.length_a   1.000
_cell.length_b   1.000
_cell.length_c   1.000
_cell.angle_alpha   90.00
_cell.angle_beta   90.00
_cell.angle_gamma   90.00
#
_symmetry.space_group_name_H-M   'P 1'
#
loop_
_entity.id
_entity.type
_entity.pdbx_description
1 polymer ?
#
loop_
_entity_poly.entity_id
_entity_poly.type
_entity_poly.pdbx_seq_one_letter_code
_entity_poly.pdbx_strand_id
1 'polypeptide(L)'
;MSHLDCHVYYDSTRQTAPPAECGDRVDLAADPGAAGHLARLGLSAADLPAVVMTEPDGKIRIVGVRLSAEETTLLATGHGIHSGSVVVYSSSWCPDCRRAKRVLEEAEAPFAEVDIDQDHAAEVMVLERSGGRRVVPTLRFDDRVWAFNPAPPLLRRLLNGRAKVQPRPTKEKAE
;
A
#
# COMPACT_ATOMS: atom_id res chain seq x y z
N MET A 1 -10.60 8.11 15.73
CA MET A 1 -9.93 7.61 14.50
C MET A 1 -8.79 8.56 14.19
N SER A 2 -7.57 8.07 14.14
CA SER A 2 -6.44 8.89 13.71
C SER A 2 -6.70 9.31 12.26
N HIS A 3 -6.73 10.60 12.02
CA HIS A 3 -6.81 11.13 10.66
C HIS A 3 -5.47 10.86 9.97
N LEU A 4 -5.49 10.13 8.88
CA LEU A 4 -4.29 9.94 8.07
C LEU A 4 -4.16 11.11 7.09
N ASP A 5 -2.98 11.70 7.04
CA ASP A 5 -2.63 12.68 6.03
C ASP A 5 -2.34 11.96 4.72
N CYS A 6 -3.03 12.34 3.66
CA CYS A 6 -2.90 11.72 2.34
C CYS A 6 -2.20 12.66 1.38
N HIS A 7 -1.08 12.21 0.82
CA HIS A 7 -0.35 12.91 -0.22
C HIS A 7 -0.36 12.10 -1.51
N VAL A 8 -0.75 12.73 -2.60
CA VAL A 8 -0.75 12.12 -3.94
C VAL A 8 0.32 12.79 -4.79
N TYR A 9 1.34 12.03 -5.13
CA TYR A 9 2.44 12.46 -5.99
C TYR A 9 2.15 12.12 -7.44
N TYR A 10 2.35 13.08 -8.32
CA TYR A 10 2.16 12.92 -9.76
C TYR A 10 3.13 13.83 -10.54
N ASP A 11 3.18 13.66 -11.84
CA ASP A 11 3.97 14.49 -12.74
C ASP A 11 3.04 15.03 -13.83
N SER A 12 2.71 16.31 -13.76
CA SER A 12 1.77 16.97 -14.70
C SER A 12 2.25 16.98 -16.15
N THR A 13 3.54 16.72 -16.40
CA THR A 13 4.07 16.57 -17.75
C THR A 13 3.76 15.23 -18.40
N ARG A 14 3.35 14.23 -17.60
CA ARG A 14 3.10 12.85 -18.03
C ARG A 14 1.71 12.34 -17.70
N GLN A 15 1.03 12.97 -16.75
CA GLN A 15 -0.21 12.45 -16.14
C GLN A 15 -1.21 13.58 -15.93
N THR A 16 -2.50 13.24 -16.00
CA THR A 16 -3.56 14.15 -15.55
C THR A 16 -3.50 14.32 -14.03
N ALA A 17 -3.68 15.55 -13.55
CA ALA A 17 -3.73 15.83 -12.12
C ALA A 17 -4.83 14.99 -11.43
N PRO A 18 -4.54 14.38 -10.27
CA PRO A 18 -5.53 13.66 -9.49
C PRO A 18 -6.68 14.55 -9.05
N PRO A 19 -7.90 14.00 -8.83
CA PRO A 19 -9.03 14.77 -8.29
C PRO A 19 -8.70 15.46 -6.96
N ALA A 20 -9.37 16.58 -6.68
CA ALA A 20 -9.13 17.37 -5.48
C ALA A 20 -9.47 16.64 -4.17
N GLU A 21 -10.40 15.68 -4.22
CA GLU A 21 -10.77 14.82 -3.10
C GLU A 21 -9.69 13.83 -2.66
N CYS A 22 -8.62 13.70 -3.42
CA CYS A 22 -7.52 12.77 -3.11
C CYS A 22 -6.53 13.29 -2.05
N GLY A 23 -6.84 14.37 -1.32
CA GLY A 23 -5.93 14.96 -0.34
C GLY A 23 -4.92 15.92 -0.95
N ASP A 24 -3.76 16.08 -0.33
CA ASP A 24 -2.72 16.97 -0.82
C ASP A 24 -2.07 16.43 -2.10
N ARG A 25 -2.13 17.22 -3.16
CA ARG A 25 -1.57 16.86 -4.46
C ARG A 25 -0.20 17.51 -4.64
N VAL A 26 0.81 16.70 -4.89
CA VAL A 26 2.20 17.13 -5.06
C VAL A 26 2.64 16.84 -6.49
N ASP A 27 2.84 17.90 -7.26
CA ASP A 27 3.29 17.83 -8.65
C ASP A 27 4.81 17.93 -8.72
N LEU A 28 5.47 16.87 -9.19
CA LEU A 28 6.92 16.86 -9.34
C LEU A 28 7.43 17.90 -10.32
N ALA A 29 6.64 18.24 -11.33
CA ALA A 29 7.03 19.26 -12.31
C ALA A 29 7.01 20.69 -11.72
N ALA A 30 6.18 20.93 -10.70
CA ALA A 30 5.99 22.23 -10.08
C ALA A 30 6.76 22.41 -8.76
N ASP A 31 7.03 21.32 -8.03
CA ASP A 31 7.69 21.32 -6.73
C ASP A 31 9.10 20.72 -6.79
N PRO A 32 10.16 21.57 -6.74
CA PRO A 32 11.54 21.08 -6.78
C PRO A 32 11.93 20.18 -5.60
N GLY A 33 11.23 20.26 -4.46
CA GLY A 33 11.48 19.45 -3.28
C GLY A 33 10.84 18.05 -3.34
N ALA A 34 9.84 17.86 -4.20
CA ALA A 34 9.03 16.64 -4.25
C ALA A 34 9.86 15.40 -4.62
N ALA A 35 10.79 15.52 -5.56
CA ALA A 35 11.67 14.42 -5.94
C ALA A 35 12.56 13.94 -4.77
N GLY A 36 13.09 14.86 -3.98
CA GLY A 36 13.86 14.54 -2.77
C GLY A 36 13.01 13.88 -1.69
N HIS A 37 11.74 14.28 -1.56
CA HIS A 37 10.80 13.65 -0.65
C HIS A 37 10.50 12.21 -1.07
N LEU A 38 10.18 11.98 -2.34
CA LEU A 38 9.98 10.63 -2.88
C LEU A 38 11.21 9.73 -2.68
N ALA A 39 12.42 10.25 -2.93
CA ALA A 39 13.65 9.48 -2.75
C ALA A 39 13.83 9.00 -1.31
N ARG A 40 13.46 9.81 -0.31
CA ARG A 40 13.48 9.39 1.11
C ARG A 40 12.48 8.25 1.41
N LEU A 41 11.45 8.10 0.60
CA LEU A 41 10.46 7.00 0.67
C LEU A 41 10.87 5.78 -0.17
N GLY A 42 12.04 5.79 -0.77
CA GLY A 42 12.48 4.76 -1.71
C GLY A 42 11.69 4.75 -3.01
N LEU A 43 11.09 5.88 -3.39
CA LEU A 43 10.28 6.05 -4.58
C LEU A 43 10.97 6.95 -5.60
N SER A 44 10.55 6.83 -6.86
CA SER A 44 11.06 7.60 -7.99
C SER A 44 9.93 8.07 -8.91
N ALA A 45 10.25 8.85 -9.92
CA ALA A 45 9.29 9.23 -10.95
C ALA A 45 8.67 8.04 -11.71
N ALA A 46 9.34 6.87 -11.71
CA ALA A 46 8.81 5.64 -12.32
C ALA A 46 7.67 5.01 -11.51
N ASP A 47 7.52 5.40 -10.25
CA ASP A 47 6.49 4.87 -9.34
C ASP A 47 5.20 5.71 -9.34
N LEU A 48 5.16 6.80 -10.10
CA LEU A 48 4.01 7.70 -10.16
C LEU A 48 2.88 7.19 -11.08
N PRO A 49 1.64 7.53 -10.81
CA PRO A 49 1.12 8.22 -9.62
C PRO A 49 1.31 7.39 -8.36
N ALA A 50 1.63 8.06 -7.26
CA ALA A 50 1.81 7.39 -5.97
C ALA A 50 0.97 8.04 -4.87
N VAL A 51 0.42 7.24 -3.99
CA VAL A 51 -0.30 7.68 -2.79
C VAL A 51 0.51 7.29 -1.57
N VAL A 52 0.74 8.25 -0.68
CA VAL A 52 1.38 8.01 0.62
C VAL A 52 0.46 8.52 1.72
N MET A 53 0.10 7.65 2.64
CA MET A 53 -0.69 8.01 3.82
C MET A 53 0.16 7.92 5.07
N THR A 54 0.18 8.99 5.84
CA THR A 54 0.95 9.10 7.08
C THR A 54 0.08 9.45 8.26
N GLU A 55 0.49 9.04 9.45
CA GLU A 55 -0.04 9.58 10.70
C GLU A 55 0.53 10.97 10.96
N PRO A 56 -0.09 11.77 11.85
CA PRO A 56 0.40 13.11 12.20
C PRO A 56 1.84 13.12 12.74
N ASP A 57 2.32 12.00 13.28
CA ASP A 57 3.72 11.84 13.73
C ASP A 57 4.69 11.47 12.59
N GLY A 58 4.23 11.44 11.35
CA GLY A 58 5.01 11.12 10.16
C GLY A 58 5.22 9.63 9.91
N LYS A 59 4.59 8.74 10.68
CA LYS A 59 4.64 7.30 10.39
C LYS A 59 3.87 6.97 9.14
N ILE A 60 4.52 6.32 8.19
CA ILE A 60 3.90 5.85 6.95
C ILE A 60 2.99 4.66 7.27
N ARG A 61 1.75 4.73 6.81
CA ARG A 61 0.77 3.65 6.96
C ARG A 61 0.41 2.98 5.65
N ILE A 62 0.40 3.71 4.55
CA ILE A 62 0.12 3.18 3.22
C ILE A 62 1.04 3.82 2.21
N VAL A 63 1.54 3.01 1.28
CA VAL A 63 2.22 3.44 0.06
C VAL A 63 1.63 2.67 -1.11
N GLY A 64 1.10 3.39 -2.09
CA GLY A 64 0.66 2.83 -3.37
C GLY A 64 1.42 3.47 -4.53
N VAL A 65 1.82 2.68 -5.53
CA VAL A 65 2.64 3.12 -6.65
C VAL A 65 2.05 2.67 -7.98
N ARG A 66 2.37 3.38 -9.05
CA ARG A 66 1.93 3.09 -10.42
C ARG A 66 0.43 2.89 -10.53
N LEU A 67 -0.31 3.76 -9.85
CA LEU A 67 -1.77 3.69 -9.75
C LEU A 67 -2.42 4.30 -10.99
N SER A 68 -3.56 3.72 -11.42
CA SER A 68 -4.46 4.41 -12.34
C SER A 68 -5.16 5.58 -11.64
N ALA A 69 -5.84 6.44 -12.39
CA ALA A 69 -6.62 7.53 -11.80
C ALA A 69 -7.72 7.03 -10.85
N GLU A 70 -8.39 5.94 -11.22
CA GLU A 70 -9.41 5.31 -10.38
C GLU A 70 -8.80 4.70 -9.11
N GLU A 71 -7.71 3.95 -9.23
CA GLU A 71 -7.00 3.37 -8.10
C GLU A 71 -6.46 4.44 -7.15
N THR A 72 -5.96 5.55 -7.68
CA THR A 72 -5.49 6.69 -6.89
C THR A 72 -6.64 7.25 -6.04
N THR A 73 -7.80 7.47 -6.63
CA THR A 73 -8.98 7.96 -5.91
C THR A 73 -9.45 6.96 -4.86
N LEU A 74 -9.55 5.69 -5.20
CA LEU A 74 -9.97 4.64 -4.27
C LEU A 74 -9.02 4.55 -3.06
N LEU A 75 -7.73 4.50 -3.30
CA LEU A 75 -6.75 4.37 -2.22
C LEU A 75 -6.70 5.63 -1.35
N ALA A 76 -6.72 6.82 -1.96
CA ALA A 76 -6.73 8.09 -1.24
C ALA A 76 -7.96 8.27 -0.34
N THR A 77 -9.08 7.64 -0.69
CA THR A 77 -10.30 7.61 0.12
C THR A 77 -10.38 6.41 1.07
N GLY A 78 -9.31 5.62 1.17
CA GLY A 78 -9.18 4.48 2.10
C GLY A 78 -9.90 3.22 1.65
N HIS A 79 -10.07 3.03 0.34
CA HIS A 79 -10.68 1.83 -0.23
C HIS A 79 -9.61 0.91 -0.84
N GLY A 80 -9.88 -0.39 -0.83
CA GLY A 80 -9.00 -1.38 -1.45
C GLY A 80 -9.07 -1.36 -2.97
N ILE A 81 -7.94 -1.59 -3.60
CA ILE A 81 -7.78 -1.51 -5.07
C ILE A 81 -7.33 -2.82 -5.70
N HIS A 82 -7.18 -3.89 -4.94
CA HIS A 82 -6.51 -5.08 -5.46
C HIS A 82 -7.41 -6.29 -5.52
N SER A 83 -7.02 -7.19 -6.41
CA SER A 83 -7.65 -8.47 -6.69
C SER A 83 -6.73 -9.68 -6.43
N GLY A 84 -5.52 -9.45 -5.99
CA GLY A 84 -4.49 -10.47 -5.85
C GLY A 84 -4.38 -11.11 -4.47
N SER A 85 -3.33 -11.90 -4.28
CA SER A 85 -2.94 -12.44 -3.00
C SER A 85 -2.23 -11.39 -2.14
N VAL A 86 -2.39 -11.50 -0.84
CA VAL A 86 -1.69 -10.66 0.13
C VAL A 86 -0.43 -11.38 0.61
N VAL A 87 0.67 -10.66 0.74
CA VAL A 87 1.87 -11.14 1.44
C VAL A 87 1.97 -10.42 2.78
N VAL A 88 2.08 -11.19 3.86
CA VAL A 88 2.26 -10.67 5.21
C VAL A 88 3.70 -10.84 5.62
N TYR A 89 4.40 -9.74 5.77
CA TYR A 89 5.74 -9.71 6.35
C TYR A 89 5.59 -9.60 7.87
N SER A 90 6.03 -10.62 8.57
CA SER A 90 5.79 -10.82 9.99
C SER A 90 7.07 -11.14 10.77
N SER A 91 6.91 -11.29 12.07
CA SER A 91 7.91 -11.83 12.98
C SER A 91 7.20 -12.78 13.95
N SER A 92 7.87 -13.84 14.37
CA SER A 92 7.27 -14.89 15.22
C SER A 92 6.74 -14.39 16.56
N TRP A 93 7.33 -13.33 17.09
CA TRP A 93 6.96 -12.74 18.38
C TRP A 93 5.86 -11.66 18.30
N CYS A 94 5.43 -11.27 17.12
CA CYS A 94 4.60 -10.08 16.87
C CYS A 94 3.09 -10.35 17.12
N PRO A 95 2.47 -9.76 18.16
CA PRO A 95 1.04 -9.91 18.41
C PRO A 95 0.18 -9.19 17.38
N ASP A 96 0.65 -8.05 16.84
CA ASP A 96 -0.06 -7.32 15.79
C ASP A 96 -0.11 -8.12 14.48
N CYS A 97 0.92 -8.91 14.20
CA CYS A 97 0.94 -9.83 13.06
C CYS A 97 -0.15 -10.90 13.19
N ARG A 98 -0.33 -11.47 14.39
CA ARG A 98 -1.42 -12.43 14.64
C ARG A 98 -2.79 -11.78 14.46
N ARG A 99 -2.94 -10.53 14.88
CA ARG A 99 -4.17 -9.76 14.71
C ARG A 99 -4.47 -9.51 13.23
N ALA A 100 -3.49 -9.08 12.45
CA ALA A 100 -3.64 -8.86 11.03
C ALA A 100 -4.01 -10.15 10.27
N LYS A 101 -3.34 -11.26 10.57
CA LYS A 101 -3.68 -12.57 9.98
C LYS A 101 -5.11 -12.99 10.27
N ARG A 102 -5.58 -12.77 11.50
CA ARG A 102 -6.99 -13.05 11.86
C ARG A 102 -7.96 -12.23 11.01
N VAL A 103 -7.70 -10.95 10.79
CA VAL A 103 -8.53 -10.10 9.91
C VAL A 103 -8.56 -10.64 8.48
N LEU A 104 -7.40 -11.10 7.96
CA LEU A 104 -7.32 -11.72 6.63
C LEU A 104 -8.14 -13.01 6.55
N GLU A 105 -8.06 -13.85 7.58
CA GLU A 105 -8.83 -15.10 7.68
C GLU A 105 -10.33 -14.84 7.74
N GLU A 106 -10.77 -13.89 8.59
CA GLU A 106 -12.17 -13.46 8.70
C GLU A 106 -12.72 -12.90 7.36
N ALA A 107 -11.87 -12.23 6.59
CA ALA A 107 -12.21 -11.70 5.27
C ALA A 107 -12.09 -12.74 4.13
N GLU A 108 -11.74 -13.98 4.46
CA GLU A 108 -11.46 -15.04 3.48
C GLU A 108 -10.43 -14.61 2.42
N ALA A 109 -9.45 -13.81 2.84
CA ALA A 109 -8.40 -13.28 1.99
C ALA A 109 -7.18 -14.20 2.01
N PRO A 110 -6.86 -14.92 0.92
CA PRO A 110 -5.67 -15.77 0.88
C PRO A 110 -4.41 -14.92 1.07
N PHE A 111 -3.48 -15.40 1.86
CA PHE A 111 -2.20 -14.72 2.07
C PHE A 111 -1.05 -15.73 2.19
N ALA A 112 0.14 -15.26 1.86
CA ALA A 112 1.40 -15.90 2.18
C ALA A 112 2.08 -15.14 3.31
N GLU A 113 2.80 -15.83 4.19
CA GLU A 113 3.55 -15.23 5.29
C GLU A 113 5.05 -15.34 5.04
N VAL A 114 5.77 -14.27 5.25
CA VAL A 114 7.23 -14.20 5.19
C VAL A 114 7.74 -13.69 6.54
N ASP A 115 8.55 -14.49 7.22
CA ASP A 115 9.20 -14.09 8.46
C ASP A 115 10.46 -13.28 8.13
N ILE A 116 10.43 -11.98 8.44
CA ILE A 116 11.56 -11.07 8.15
C ILE A 116 12.76 -11.28 9.09
N ASP A 117 12.61 -12.04 10.16
CA ASP A 117 13.74 -12.48 11.01
C ASP A 117 14.56 -13.57 10.31
N GLN A 118 13.98 -14.28 9.35
CA GLN A 118 14.60 -15.36 8.58
C GLN A 118 14.93 -14.96 7.13
N ASP A 119 14.32 -13.90 6.60
CA ASP A 119 14.51 -13.44 5.23
C ASP A 119 15.02 -12.00 5.21
N HIS A 120 16.33 -11.85 5.05
CA HIS A 120 17.00 -10.54 5.04
C HIS A 120 16.56 -9.67 3.84
N ALA A 121 16.31 -10.24 2.68
CA ALA A 121 15.85 -9.48 1.52
C ALA A 121 14.46 -8.90 1.75
N ALA A 122 13.58 -9.65 2.41
CA ALA A 122 12.26 -9.17 2.82
C ALA A 122 12.37 -8.05 3.89
N GLU A 123 13.28 -8.19 4.85
CA GLU A 123 13.53 -7.15 5.85
C GLU A 123 14.00 -5.84 5.19
N VAL A 124 14.95 -5.91 4.26
CA VAL A 124 15.45 -4.74 3.52
C VAL A 124 14.30 -4.05 2.76
N MET A 125 13.45 -4.82 2.09
CA MET A 125 12.30 -4.27 1.38
C MET A 125 11.32 -3.55 2.32
N VAL A 126 11.04 -4.11 3.48
CA VAL A 126 10.20 -3.46 4.50
C VAL A 126 10.81 -2.14 4.95
N LEU A 127 12.12 -2.12 5.23
CA LEU A 127 12.85 -0.91 5.62
C LEU A 127 12.78 0.16 4.53
N GLU A 128 13.03 -0.20 3.28
CA GLU A 128 13.00 0.74 2.15
C GLU A 128 11.61 1.37 1.97
N ARG A 129 10.55 0.57 2.05
CA ARG A 129 9.18 1.03 1.80
C ARG A 129 8.54 1.77 2.98
N SER A 130 9.04 1.56 4.19
CA SER A 130 8.51 2.21 5.42
C SER A 130 9.27 3.48 5.83
N GLY A 131 10.20 3.97 5.01
CA GLY A 131 11.02 5.12 5.35
C GLY A 131 12.11 4.80 6.38
N GLY A 132 12.70 3.59 6.30
CA GLY A 132 13.80 3.15 7.16
C GLY A 132 13.36 2.52 8.48
N ARG A 133 12.09 2.16 8.63
CA ARG A 133 11.56 1.57 9.86
C ARG A 133 11.30 0.07 9.70
N ARG A 134 11.68 -0.71 10.67
CA ARG A 134 11.35 -2.13 10.73
C ARG A 134 9.93 -2.31 11.27
N VAL A 135 8.95 -2.34 10.40
CA VAL A 135 7.53 -2.42 10.76
C VAL A 135 6.99 -3.83 10.50
N VAL A 136 6.39 -4.45 11.49
CA VAL A 136 5.63 -5.69 11.38
C VAL A 136 4.27 -5.55 12.07
N PRO A 137 3.17 -6.03 11.48
CA PRO A 137 3.10 -6.61 10.14
C PRO A 137 3.23 -5.53 9.06
N THR A 138 3.90 -5.85 7.97
CA THR A 138 3.78 -5.13 6.70
C THR A 138 3.01 -6.02 5.75
N LEU A 139 1.98 -5.50 5.12
CA LEU A 139 1.18 -6.22 4.14
C LEU A 139 1.44 -5.65 2.75
N ARG A 140 1.72 -6.52 1.80
CA ARG A 140 1.83 -6.16 0.39
C ARG A 140 0.63 -6.70 -0.38
N PHE A 141 -0.03 -5.82 -1.06
CA PHE A 141 -1.17 -6.12 -1.93
C PHE A 141 -0.72 -5.98 -3.37
N ASP A 142 -0.68 -7.06 -4.10
CA ASP A 142 -0.02 -7.13 -5.39
C ASP A 142 1.43 -6.60 -5.28
N ASP A 143 1.97 -5.99 -6.31
CA ASP A 143 3.32 -5.41 -6.27
C ASP A 143 3.30 -3.88 -6.13
N ARG A 144 2.14 -3.30 -5.81
CA ARG A 144 1.93 -1.85 -5.91
C ARG A 144 1.46 -1.16 -4.63
N VAL A 145 0.90 -1.90 -3.67
CA VAL A 145 0.38 -1.30 -2.43
C VAL A 145 0.96 -2.01 -1.22
N TRP A 146 1.47 -1.23 -0.28
CA TRP A 146 1.95 -1.67 1.02
C TRP A 146 1.19 -0.98 2.14
N ALA A 147 0.83 -1.74 3.16
CA ALA A 147 0.26 -1.22 4.40
C ALA A 147 1.14 -1.63 5.59
N PHE A 148 1.49 -0.67 6.42
CA PHE A 148 2.43 -0.83 7.53
C PHE A 148 1.68 -0.81 8.86
N ASN A 149 1.59 -1.96 9.51
CA ASN A 149 0.83 -2.18 10.74
C ASN A 149 -0.55 -1.48 10.71
N PRO A 150 -1.39 -1.79 9.69
CA PRO A 150 -2.68 -1.14 9.57
C PRO A 150 -3.59 -1.55 10.72
N ALA A 151 -4.31 -0.58 11.29
CA ALA A 151 -5.36 -0.87 12.26
C ALA A 151 -6.43 -1.78 11.63
N PRO A 152 -7.04 -2.70 12.39
CA PRO A 152 -8.05 -3.61 11.84
C PRO A 152 -9.16 -2.96 11.01
N PRO A 153 -9.74 -1.81 11.37
CA PRO A 153 -10.74 -1.14 10.54
C PRO A 153 -10.19 -0.69 9.18
N LEU A 154 -8.94 -0.19 9.13
CA LEU A 154 -8.29 0.19 7.89
C LEU A 154 -8.00 -1.04 7.02
N LEU A 155 -7.47 -2.10 7.62
CA LEU A 155 -7.21 -3.35 6.92
C LEU A 155 -8.48 -3.94 6.30
N ARG A 156 -9.59 -3.96 7.04
CA ARG A 156 -10.89 -4.41 6.51
C ARG A 156 -11.34 -3.56 5.31
N ARG A 157 -11.16 -2.24 5.36
CA ARG A 157 -11.51 -1.37 4.22
C ARG A 157 -10.62 -1.64 3.00
N LEU A 158 -9.33 -1.88 3.20
CA LEU A 158 -8.42 -2.26 2.12
C LEU A 158 -8.82 -3.60 1.47
N LEU A 159 -9.33 -4.54 2.26
CA LEU A 159 -9.79 -5.85 1.79
C LEU A 159 -11.16 -5.80 1.10
N ASN A 160 -12.03 -4.87 1.49
CA ASN A 160 -13.39 -4.77 0.93
C ASN A 160 -13.41 -4.42 -0.57
N GLY A 161 -12.33 -3.86 -1.11
CA GLY A 161 -12.17 -3.67 -2.56
C GLY A 161 -12.13 -4.98 -3.36
N ARG A 162 -11.85 -6.11 -2.71
CA ARG A 162 -11.83 -7.45 -3.35
C ARG A 162 -13.21 -7.95 -3.74
N ALA A 163 -14.25 -7.55 -3.04
CA ALA A 163 -15.61 -8.08 -3.23
C ALA A 163 -16.22 -7.81 -4.61
N LYS A 164 -15.60 -6.95 -5.43
CA LYS A 164 -16.10 -6.56 -6.75
C LYS A 164 -15.34 -7.18 -7.93
N VAL A 165 -14.25 -7.90 -7.68
CA VAL A 165 -13.53 -8.59 -8.75
C VAL A 165 -13.93 -10.05 -8.74
N GLN A 166 -14.81 -10.42 -9.66
CA GLN A 166 -15.09 -11.81 -9.94
C GLN A 166 -13.79 -12.49 -10.36
N PRO A 167 -13.50 -13.70 -9.84
CA PRO A 167 -12.35 -14.46 -10.32
C PRO A 167 -12.50 -14.61 -11.83
N ARG A 168 -11.46 -14.26 -12.59
CA ARG A 168 -11.42 -14.62 -14.00
C ARG A 168 -11.65 -16.12 -14.10
N PRO A 169 -12.57 -16.57 -14.94
CA PRO A 169 -12.71 -17.99 -15.17
C PRO A 169 -11.34 -18.50 -15.65
N THR A 170 -10.76 -19.38 -14.86
CA THR A 170 -9.61 -20.18 -15.33
C THR A 170 -10.08 -20.84 -16.61
N LYS A 171 -9.41 -20.53 -17.72
CA LYS A 171 -9.59 -21.32 -18.93
C LYS A 171 -9.16 -22.73 -18.56
N GLU A 172 -10.11 -23.58 -18.23
CA GLU A 172 -9.92 -25.01 -18.33
C GLU A 172 -9.34 -25.28 -19.71
N LYS A 173 -8.14 -25.85 -19.74
CA LYS A 173 -7.64 -26.47 -20.97
C LYS A 173 -8.64 -27.59 -21.28
N ALA A 174 -9.50 -27.37 -22.25
CA ALA A 174 -10.16 -28.46 -22.91
C ALA A 174 -9.09 -29.28 -23.60
N GLU A 175 -8.97 -30.55 -23.21
CA GLU A 175 -8.29 -31.57 -23.99
C GLU A 175 -8.99 -31.76 -25.34
#